data_870bd5ab3d245129b6b30568e49377d6
#
_entry.id   870bd5ab3d245129b6b30568e49377d6
#
_cell.length_a   1.000
_cell.length_b   1.000
_cell.length_c   1.000
_cell.angle_alpha   90.00
_cell.angle_beta   90.00
_cell.angle_gamma   90.00
#
_symmetry.space_group_name_H-M   'P 1'
#
loop_
_entity.id
_entity.type
_entity.pdbx_description
1 polymer ?
#
loop_
_entity_poly.entity_id
_entity_poly.type
_entity_poly.pdbx_seq_one_letter_code
_entity_poly.pdbx_strand_id
1 'polypeptide(L)'
;MVLISKILFFTSHHGFYTVIVLLIFFGGLSYLTKKAWFLIPIIPLAILNGIGGQFLNAWFLNKYGVEGTAIITSDVETNSTLNEMYIHDYEAIVKKQDGKYISTFFSTTTASIYPIENAIRIPRTEVSFPVKYIPGYEKNIVILYNQSDEGQASLKYSKLAPVNSAKIKYEADRTNKEFIEEYISALEEYVKYYDEAAYKEKIKELQLELKQLK
;
A
#
# COMPACT_ATOMS: atom_id res chain seq x y z
N MET A 1 -21.10 -4.25 9.69
CA MET A 1 -19.89 -3.75 9.01
C MET A 1 -19.66 -2.26 9.28
N VAL A 2 -20.67 -1.37 9.18
CA VAL A 2 -20.53 0.09 9.40
C VAL A 2 -19.91 0.44 10.76
N LEU A 3 -20.41 -0.17 11.86
CA LEU A 3 -19.86 0.09 13.20
C LEU A 3 -18.38 -0.30 13.30
N ILE A 4 -18.00 -1.45 12.73
CA ILE A 4 -16.60 -1.89 12.72
C ILE A 4 -15.73 -0.91 11.95
N SER A 5 -16.19 -0.45 10.76
CA SER A 5 -15.49 0.55 9.97
C SER A 5 -15.28 1.86 10.73
N LYS A 6 -16.31 2.34 11.47
CA LYS A 6 -16.20 3.54 12.32
C LYS A 6 -15.15 3.36 13.43
N ILE A 7 -15.14 2.19 14.08
CA ILE A 7 -14.19 1.89 15.16
C ILE A 7 -12.77 1.85 14.57
N LEU A 8 -12.56 1.13 13.47
CA LEU A 8 -11.24 1.02 12.84
C LEU A 8 -10.72 2.37 12.33
N PHE A 9 -11.59 3.19 11.73
CA PHE A 9 -11.23 4.56 11.36
C PHE A 9 -10.81 5.37 12.58
N PHE A 10 -11.62 5.36 13.65
CA PHE A 10 -11.30 6.10 14.86
C PHE A 10 -9.97 5.66 15.47
N THR A 11 -9.76 4.36 15.62
CA THR A 11 -8.56 3.82 16.26
C THR A 11 -7.30 4.06 15.43
N SER A 12 -7.37 3.98 14.09
CA SER A 12 -6.22 4.23 13.20
C SER A 12 -5.88 5.72 13.07
N HIS A 13 -6.86 6.62 13.19
CA HIS A 13 -6.65 8.07 13.03
C HIS A 13 -6.43 8.81 14.36
N HIS A 14 -6.87 8.24 15.47
CA HIS A 14 -6.87 8.88 16.78
C HIS A 14 -6.19 8.03 17.85
N GLY A 15 -4.91 7.68 17.63
CA GLY A 15 -4.15 6.79 18.52
C GLY A 15 -4.16 7.23 19.99
N PHE A 16 -3.97 8.53 20.27
CA PHE A 16 -4.00 9.07 21.64
C PHE A 16 -5.37 8.87 22.31
N TYR A 17 -6.47 9.21 21.61
CA TYR A 17 -7.82 9.01 22.15
C TYR A 17 -8.17 7.53 22.29
N THR A 18 -7.61 6.67 21.45
CA THR A 18 -7.78 5.21 21.58
C THR A 18 -7.19 4.72 22.90
N VAL A 19 -6.01 5.21 23.30
CA VAL A 19 -5.42 4.87 24.61
C VAL A 19 -6.32 5.32 25.76
N ILE A 20 -6.90 6.51 25.69
CA ILE A 20 -7.84 7.01 26.71
C ILE A 20 -9.06 6.08 26.80
N VAL A 21 -9.64 5.67 25.67
CA VAL A 21 -10.78 4.75 25.64
C VAL A 21 -10.41 3.40 26.24
N LEU A 22 -9.24 2.86 25.95
CA LEU A 22 -8.74 1.62 26.56
C LEU A 22 -8.56 1.75 28.09
N LEU A 23 -8.01 2.87 28.55
CA LEU A 23 -7.85 3.16 29.98
C LEU A 23 -9.20 3.22 30.71
N ILE A 24 -10.17 3.92 30.14
CA ILE A 24 -11.53 4.02 30.73
C ILE A 24 -12.20 2.65 30.75
N PHE A 25 -12.13 1.89 29.66
CA PHE A 25 -12.79 0.58 29.57
C PHE A 25 -12.17 -0.44 30.50
N PHE A 26 -10.88 -0.68 30.41
CA PHE A 26 -10.19 -1.68 31.22
C PHE A 26 -10.02 -1.23 32.69
N GLY A 27 -9.82 0.06 32.92
CA GLY A 27 -9.82 0.64 34.27
C GLY A 27 -11.17 0.48 34.95
N GLY A 28 -12.27 0.76 34.24
CA GLY A 28 -13.63 0.52 34.72
C GLY A 28 -13.88 -0.95 35.04
N LEU A 29 -13.47 -1.88 34.16
CA LEU A 29 -13.56 -3.33 34.43
C LEU A 29 -12.73 -3.74 35.67
N SER A 30 -11.54 -3.21 35.82
CA SER A 30 -10.67 -3.47 36.99
C SER A 30 -11.34 -2.98 38.26
N TYR A 31 -11.91 -1.78 38.22
CA TYR A 31 -12.62 -1.19 39.36
C TYR A 31 -13.87 -2.01 39.78
N LEU A 32 -14.71 -2.36 38.80
CA LEU A 32 -15.95 -3.12 39.04
C LEU A 32 -15.69 -4.55 39.52
N THR A 33 -14.69 -5.21 38.95
CA THR A 33 -14.37 -6.61 39.28
C THR A 33 -13.39 -6.75 40.45
N LYS A 34 -12.79 -5.65 40.91
CA LYS A 34 -11.69 -5.62 41.90
C LYS A 34 -10.47 -6.45 41.50
N LYS A 35 -10.25 -6.63 40.16
CA LYS A 35 -9.15 -7.44 39.61
C LYS A 35 -8.23 -6.58 38.74
N ALA A 36 -7.01 -6.32 39.23
CA ALA A 36 -6.03 -5.48 38.55
C ALA A 36 -5.50 -6.08 37.23
N TRP A 37 -5.63 -7.39 37.00
CA TRP A 37 -5.16 -8.03 35.77
C TRP A 37 -5.89 -7.52 34.51
N PHE A 38 -7.06 -6.90 34.61
CA PHE A 38 -7.71 -6.22 33.50
C PHE A 38 -6.91 -5.04 32.96
N LEU A 39 -5.94 -4.50 33.68
CA LEU A 39 -5.07 -3.42 33.21
C LEU A 39 -3.95 -3.92 32.27
N ILE A 40 -3.60 -5.21 32.31
CA ILE A 40 -2.50 -5.79 31.54
C ILE A 40 -2.65 -5.59 30.03
N PRO A 41 -3.84 -5.78 29.40
CA PRO A 41 -3.97 -5.67 27.94
C PRO A 41 -3.87 -4.23 27.39
N ILE A 42 -3.92 -3.19 28.22
CA ILE A 42 -3.92 -1.79 27.75
C ILE A 42 -2.66 -1.49 26.93
N ILE A 43 -1.49 -1.78 27.47
CA ILE A 43 -0.21 -1.47 26.80
C ILE A 43 -0.04 -2.26 25.49
N PRO A 44 -0.20 -3.60 25.46
CA PRO A 44 -0.10 -4.36 24.22
C PRO A 44 -1.11 -3.89 23.16
N LEU A 45 -2.36 -3.60 23.53
CA LEU A 45 -3.37 -3.12 22.60
C LEU A 45 -3.06 -1.72 22.06
N ALA A 46 -2.55 -0.83 22.91
CA ALA A 46 -2.11 0.50 22.48
C ALA A 46 -0.96 0.42 21.46
N ILE A 47 0.05 -0.43 21.72
CA ILE A 47 1.18 -0.65 20.82
C ILE A 47 0.70 -1.27 19.49
N LEU A 48 -0.12 -2.32 19.57
CA LEU A 48 -0.67 -2.97 18.37
C LEU A 48 -1.49 -2.00 17.52
N ASN A 49 -2.27 -1.11 18.15
CA ASN A 49 -3.01 -0.10 17.40
C ASN A 49 -2.08 0.96 16.80
N GLY A 50 -1.08 1.44 17.53
CA GLY A 50 -0.15 2.46 17.05
C GLY A 50 0.69 2.00 15.85
N ILE A 51 1.07 0.72 15.81
CA ILE A 51 1.89 0.17 14.71
C ILE A 51 1.02 -0.45 13.61
N GLY A 52 -0.07 -1.12 13.98
CA GLY A 52 -0.85 -1.99 13.09
C GLY A 52 -2.25 -1.51 12.75
N GLY A 53 -2.73 -0.42 13.34
CA GLY A 53 -4.12 0.03 13.17
C GLY A 53 -4.49 0.28 11.70
N GLN A 54 -3.63 0.95 10.93
CA GLN A 54 -3.85 1.17 9.50
C GLN A 54 -3.82 -0.12 8.68
N PHE A 55 -2.99 -1.10 9.05
CA PHE A 55 -2.90 -2.38 8.35
C PHE A 55 -4.15 -3.24 8.58
N LEU A 56 -4.64 -3.27 9.83
CA LEU A 56 -5.89 -3.96 10.15
C LEU A 56 -7.07 -3.32 9.42
N ASN A 57 -7.12 -1.98 9.38
CA ASN A 57 -8.14 -1.23 8.65
C ASN A 57 -8.06 -1.52 7.14
N ALA A 58 -6.86 -1.50 6.55
CA ALA A 58 -6.63 -1.82 5.14
C ALA A 58 -7.09 -3.24 4.80
N TRP A 59 -6.73 -4.23 5.62
CA TRP A 59 -7.17 -5.61 5.44
C TRP A 59 -8.70 -5.74 5.49
N PHE A 60 -9.34 -5.12 6.50
CA PHE A 60 -10.79 -5.16 6.68
C PHE A 60 -11.53 -4.54 5.50
N LEU A 61 -11.12 -3.34 5.08
CA LEU A 61 -11.75 -2.64 3.97
C LEU A 61 -11.51 -3.34 2.63
N ASN A 62 -10.32 -3.90 2.40
CA ASN A 62 -10.06 -4.66 1.19
C ASN A 62 -10.95 -5.92 1.09
N LYS A 63 -11.18 -6.59 2.24
CA LYS A 63 -11.97 -7.83 2.28
C LYS A 63 -13.47 -7.60 2.18
N TYR A 64 -13.99 -6.56 2.81
CA TYR A 64 -15.42 -6.36 3.01
C TYR A 64 -15.98 -5.08 2.35
N GLY A 65 -15.10 -4.22 1.86
CA GLY A 65 -15.47 -2.98 1.21
C GLY A 65 -15.97 -3.16 -0.22
N VAL A 66 -16.74 -2.20 -0.69
CA VAL A 66 -17.13 -2.04 -2.08
C VAL A 66 -16.16 -1.10 -2.80
N GLU A 67 -16.00 -1.27 -4.09
CA GLU A 67 -15.13 -0.46 -4.92
C GLU A 67 -15.70 0.94 -5.15
N GLY A 68 -14.80 1.90 -5.24
CA GLY A 68 -15.04 3.28 -5.57
C GLY A 68 -13.76 3.94 -6.06
N THR A 69 -13.82 5.24 -6.26
CA THR A 69 -12.64 6.03 -6.63
C THR A 69 -12.47 7.20 -5.68
N ALA A 70 -11.24 7.66 -5.50
CA ALA A 70 -10.95 8.86 -4.75
C ALA A 70 -9.99 9.77 -5.52
N ILE A 71 -9.94 11.04 -5.14
CA ILE A 71 -9.01 12.04 -5.65
C ILE A 71 -8.48 12.81 -4.44
N ILE A 72 -7.16 12.92 -4.29
CA ILE A 72 -6.54 13.79 -3.30
C ILE A 72 -6.67 15.23 -3.78
N THR A 73 -7.29 16.07 -2.96
CA THR A 73 -7.56 17.48 -3.26
C THR A 73 -6.58 18.42 -2.56
N SER A 74 -5.89 17.96 -1.51
CA SER A 74 -4.89 18.72 -0.78
C SER A 74 -3.81 17.77 -0.26
N ASP A 75 -2.57 18.22 -0.32
CA ASP A 75 -1.37 17.58 0.23
C ASP A 75 -0.56 18.68 0.95
N VAL A 76 -0.46 18.58 2.27
CA VAL A 76 0.20 19.57 3.12
C VAL A 76 1.29 18.88 3.93
N GLU A 77 2.53 19.30 3.70
CA GLU A 77 3.67 18.87 4.50
C GLU A 77 3.55 19.44 5.93
N THR A 78 3.76 18.57 6.92
CA THR A 78 3.74 18.94 8.34
C THR A 78 5.17 19.13 8.87
N ASN A 79 5.31 19.72 10.06
CA ASN A 79 6.61 19.83 10.75
C ASN A 79 7.06 18.51 11.44
N SER A 80 6.29 17.45 11.33
CA SER A 80 6.61 16.15 11.93
C SER A 80 7.30 15.25 10.93
N THR A 81 8.22 14.40 11.39
CA THR A 81 8.95 13.45 10.53
C THR A 81 8.77 12.01 11.01
N LEU A 82 8.81 11.08 10.07
CA LEU A 82 8.90 9.65 10.29
C LEU A 82 10.03 9.09 9.43
N ASN A 83 11.06 8.47 10.05
CA ASN A 83 12.24 7.97 9.34
C ASN A 83 12.87 9.04 8.42
N GLU A 84 13.07 10.25 8.95
CA GLU A 84 13.66 11.41 8.23
C GLU A 84 12.82 11.96 7.07
N MET A 85 11.64 11.41 6.80
CA MET A 85 10.68 11.95 5.83
C MET A 85 9.59 12.73 6.53
N TYR A 86 9.20 13.87 5.94
CA TYR A 86 8.09 14.65 6.45
C TYR A 86 6.77 13.88 6.37
N ILE A 87 5.96 14.04 7.42
CA ILE A 87 4.60 13.54 7.43
C ILE A 87 3.72 14.54 6.69
N HIS A 88 2.90 14.07 5.78
CA HIS A 88 1.92 14.87 5.05
C HIS A 88 0.52 14.57 5.55
N ASP A 89 -0.31 15.60 5.57
CA ASP A 89 -1.75 15.53 5.78
C ASP A 89 -2.46 15.68 4.44
N TYR A 90 -3.39 14.77 4.16
CA TYR A 90 -4.11 14.70 2.90
C TYR A 90 -5.61 14.90 3.11
N GLU A 91 -6.21 15.74 2.26
CA GLU A 91 -7.65 15.76 2.05
C GLU A 91 -7.98 15.06 0.73
N ALA A 92 -9.06 14.30 0.72
CA ALA A 92 -9.51 13.61 -0.48
C ALA A 92 -11.04 13.60 -0.58
N ILE A 93 -11.54 13.50 -1.80
CA ILE A 93 -12.94 13.25 -2.08
C ILE A 93 -13.10 11.82 -2.60
N VAL A 94 -14.10 11.12 -2.07
CA VAL A 94 -14.44 9.74 -2.45
C VAL A 94 -15.73 9.77 -3.25
N LYS A 95 -15.71 9.21 -4.45
CA LYS A 95 -16.90 9.01 -5.28
C LYS A 95 -17.59 7.72 -4.84
N LYS A 96 -18.82 7.85 -4.36
CA LYS A 96 -19.65 6.73 -3.96
C LYS A 96 -20.31 6.06 -5.16
N GLN A 97 -20.89 4.86 -4.93
CA GLN A 97 -21.63 4.13 -5.97
C GLN A 97 -22.85 4.91 -6.52
N ASP A 98 -23.46 5.79 -5.70
CA ASP A 98 -24.57 6.67 -6.12
C ASP A 98 -24.11 7.91 -6.91
N GLY A 99 -22.82 8.02 -7.19
CA GLY A 99 -22.19 9.11 -7.94
C GLY A 99 -21.89 10.36 -7.12
N LYS A 100 -22.31 10.43 -5.85
CA LYS A 100 -22.04 11.56 -4.96
C LYS A 100 -20.63 11.49 -4.40
N TYR A 101 -20.09 12.63 -4.01
CA TYR A 101 -18.79 12.74 -3.37
C TYR A 101 -18.92 12.99 -1.87
N ILE A 102 -17.97 12.46 -1.11
CA ILE A 102 -17.80 12.72 0.31
C ILE A 102 -16.35 13.03 0.60
N SER A 103 -16.09 14.01 1.46
CA SER A 103 -14.74 14.33 1.90
C SER A 103 -14.24 13.35 2.96
N THR A 104 -12.95 13.01 2.87
CA THR A 104 -12.22 12.27 3.89
C THR A 104 -10.84 12.89 4.08
N PHE A 105 -10.14 12.48 5.14
CA PHE A 105 -8.78 12.91 5.43
C PHE A 105 -7.97 11.74 5.97
N PHE A 106 -6.68 11.78 5.74
CA PHE A 106 -5.69 10.86 6.30
C PHE A 106 -4.32 11.52 6.28
N SER A 107 -3.37 10.96 7.00
CA SER A 107 -1.95 11.38 6.93
C SER A 107 -1.10 10.26 6.37
N THR A 108 0.17 10.54 6.12
CA THR A 108 1.18 9.54 5.77
C THR A 108 1.16 8.34 6.71
N THR A 109 0.92 8.57 8.02
CA THR A 109 0.96 7.53 9.06
C THR A 109 -0.38 6.82 9.29
N THR A 110 -1.49 7.40 8.84
CA THR A 110 -2.84 6.84 9.05
C THR A 110 -3.48 6.29 7.78
N ALA A 111 -2.86 6.53 6.63
CA ALA A 111 -3.33 6.01 5.34
C ALA A 111 -3.43 4.49 5.36
N SER A 112 -4.61 3.96 5.06
CA SER A 112 -4.82 2.53 4.86
C SER A 112 -4.54 2.20 3.40
N ILE A 113 -3.50 1.40 3.13
CA ILE A 113 -3.02 1.10 1.78
C ILE A 113 -2.99 -0.42 1.58
N TYR A 114 -3.43 -0.88 0.43
CA TYR A 114 -3.37 -2.28 0.01
C TYR A 114 -2.71 -2.41 -1.38
N PRO A 115 -1.82 -3.40 -1.60
CA PRO A 115 -1.39 -4.44 -0.68
C PRO A 115 -0.65 -3.89 0.55
N ILE A 116 -0.67 -4.66 1.66
CA ILE A 116 0.04 -4.30 2.88
C ILE A 116 1.53 -4.60 2.66
N GLU A 117 2.31 -3.55 2.53
CA GLU A 117 3.76 -3.60 2.30
C GLU A 117 4.47 -2.67 3.28
N ASN A 118 5.77 -2.88 3.48
CA ASN A 118 6.60 -1.96 4.27
C ASN A 118 7.02 -0.74 3.42
N ALA A 119 6.02 -0.10 2.80
CA ALA A 119 6.20 1.10 1.99
C ALA A 119 4.92 1.93 2.03
N ILE A 120 5.06 3.22 2.32
CA ILE A 120 3.96 4.19 2.25
C ILE A 120 3.93 4.73 0.82
N ARG A 121 2.88 4.38 0.08
CA ARG A 121 2.71 4.76 -1.32
C ARG A 121 1.34 5.40 -1.48
N ILE A 122 1.31 6.72 -1.51
CA ILE A 122 0.08 7.50 -1.66
C ILE A 122 0.05 8.05 -3.09
N PRO A 123 -1.07 7.93 -3.81
CA PRO A 123 -1.22 8.50 -5.15
C PRO A 123 -1.06 10.03 -5.14
N ARG A 124 -0.68 10.59 -6.29
CA ARG A 124 -0.54 12.05 -6.46
C ARG A 124 -1.89 12.76 -6.34
N THR A 125 -1.81 14.06 -6.01
CA THR A 125 -2.97 14.96 -6.06
C THR A 125 -3.57 15.05 -7.46
N GLU A 126 -4.86 15.38 -7.53
CA GLU A 126 -5.62 15.62 -8.77
C GLU A 126 -5.80 14.41 -9.69
N VAL A 127 -5.23 13.25 -9.34
CA VAL A 127 -5.39 12.00 -10.10
C VAL A 127 -6.40 11.09 -9.38
N SER A 128 -7.33 10.52 -10.15
CA SER A 128 -8.30 9.54 -9.63
C SER A 128 -7.62 8.20 -9.41
N PHE A 129 -7.85 7.60 -8.25
CA PHE A 129 -7.32 6.27 -7.90
C PHE A 129 -8.37 5.37 -7.27
N PRO A 130 -8.24 4.05 -7.42
CA PRO A 130 -9.20 3.09 -6.88
C PRO A 130 -9.08 2.95 -5.36
N VAL A 131 -10.24 2.86 -4.72
CA VAL A 131 -10.36 2.65 -3.27
C VAL A 131 -11.45 1.62 -2.97
N LYS A 132 -11.47 1.11 -1.72
CA LYS A 132 -12.63 0.42 -1.16
C LYS A 132 -13.08 1.09 0.12
N TYR A 133 -14.38 1.02 0.38
CA TYR A 133 -15.02 1.56 1.58
C TYR A 133 -16.24 0.73 1.98
N ILE A 134 -16.73 0.91 3.20
CA ILE A 134 -18.00 0.29 3.64
C ILE A 134 -19.16 1.27 3.37
N PRO A 135 -20.20 0.89 2.58
CA PRO A 135 -21.39 1.71 2.39
C PRO A 135 -22.02 2.13 3.72
N GLY A 136 -22.29 3.42 3.84
CA GLY A 136 -22.77 4.07 5.09
C GLY A 136 -21.68 4.60 6.00
N TYR A 137 -20.37 4.42 5.64
CA TYR A 137 -19.24 5.11 6.25
C TYR A 137 -18.07 5.22 5.25
N GLU A 138 -18.29 5.93 4.20
CA GLU A 138 -17.39 6.09 3.06
C GLU A 138 -16.17 6.98 3.34
N LYS A 139 -16.13 7.62 4.51
CA LYS A 139 -14.94 8.34 5.00
C LYS A 139 -13.76 7.42 5.29
N ASN A 140 -14.05 6.15 5.63
CA ASN A 140 -13.00 5.16 5.86
C ASN A 140 -12.71 4.43 4.56
N ILE A 141 -11.55 4.72 3.97
CA ILE A 141 -11.12 4.14 2.69
C ILE A 141 -9.85 3.31 2.86
N VAL A 142 -9.68 2.34 1.97
CA VAL A 142 -8.37 1.73 1.68
C VAL A 142 -7.98 2.07 0.26
N ILE A 143 -6.77 2.57 0.09
CA ILE A 143 -6.16 2.87 -1.21
C ILE A 143 -5.69 1.55 -1.84
N LEU A 144 -6.20 1.24 -3.04
CA LEU A 144 -5.76 0.07 -3.81
C LEU A 144 -4.58 0.47 -4.70
N TYR A 145 -3.41 0.72 -4.08
CA TYR A 145 -2.29 1.36 -4.77
C TYR A 145 -1.87 0.64 -6.04
N ASN A 146 -1.74 -0.69 -6.00
CA ASN A 146 -1.34 -1.48 -7.18
C ASN A 146 -2.36 -1.47 -8.33
N GLN A 147 -3.57 -0.97 -8.11
CA GLN A 147 -4.59 -0.80 -9.15
C GLN A 147 -4.64 0.64 -9.69
N SER A 148 -3.92 1.59 -9.09
CA SER A 148 -3.75 2.94 -9.63
C SER A 148 -2.75 2.95 -10.78
N ASP A 149 -2.82 3.97 -11.64
CA ASP A 149 -1.87 4.14 -12.76
C ASP A 149 -0.42 4.19 -12.26
N GLU A 150 -0.17 4.87 -11.16
CA GLU A 150 1.15 4.96 -10.53
C GLU A 150 1.63 3.63 -9.96
N GLY A 151 0.71 2.88 -9.33
CA GLY A 151 1.00 1.55 -8.82
C GLY A 151 1.33 0.58 -9.95
N GLN A 152 0.58 0.61 -11.05
CA GLN A 152 0.86 -0.19 -12.24
C GLN A 152 2.21 0.19 -12.88
N ALA A 153 2.51 1.48 -12.98
CA ALA A 153 3.81 1.94 -13.47
C ALA A 153 4.96 1.48 -12.56
N SER A 154 4.79 1.58 -11.24
CA SER A 154 5.76 1.11 -10.24
C SER A 154 5.99 -0.40 -10.33
N LEU A 155 4.93 -1.20 -10.47
CA LEU A 155 5.02 -2.64 -10.67
C LEU A 155 5.76 -2.98 -11.97
N LYS A 156 5.43 -2.30 -13.07
CA LYS A 156 6.13 -2.50 -14.34
C LYS A 156 7.62 -2.17 -14.21
N TYR A 157 7.96 -1.06 -13.57
CA TYR A 157 9.35 -0.67 -13.33
C TYR A 157 10.11 -1.70 -12.48
N SER A 158 9.49 -2.19 -11.40
CA SER A 158 10.10 -3.20 -10.54
C SER A 158 10.37 -4.52 -11.27
N LYS A 159 9.47 -4.92 -12.18
CA LYS A 159 9.65 -6.11 -13.03
C LYS A 159 10.71 -5.89 -14.12
N LEU A 160 10.89 -4.65 -14.57
CA LEU A 160 11.90 -4.29 -15.58
C LEU A 160 13.31 -4.15 -14.99
N ALA A 161 13.45 -3.91 -13.70
CA ALA A 161 14.76 -3.71 -13.06
C ALA A 161 15.74 -4.90 -13.24
N PRO A 162 15.34 -6.19 -13.07
CA PRO A 162 16.22 -7.32 -13.37
C PRO A 162 16.65 -7.38 -14.84
N VAL A 163 15.75 -7.04 -15.77
CA VAL A 163 16.04 -6.99 -17.21
C VAL A 163 17.14 -5.95 -17.50
N ASN A 164 16.99 -4.75 -16.91
CA ASN A 164 18.00 -3.69 -17.08
C ASN A 164 19.36 -4.09 -16.48
N SER A 165 19.38 -4.73 -15.31
CA SER A 165 20.61 -5.22 -14.70
C SER A 165 21.31 -6.27 -15.57
N ALA A 166 20.57 -7.27 -16.05
CA ALA A 166 21.10 -8.30 -16.91
C ALA A 166 21.57 -7.74 -18.27
N LYS A 167 20.84 -6.76 -18.82
CA LYS A 167 21.24 -6.05 -20.03
C LYS A 167 22.58 -5.35 -19.88
N ILE A 168 22.83 -4.66 -18.77
CA ILE A 168 24.11 -3.97 -18.51
C ILE A 168 25.27 -4.99 -18.48
N LYS A 169 25.11 -6.15 -17.85
CA LYS A 169 26.11 -7.22 -17.83
C LYS A 169 26.40 -7.75 -19.24
N TYR A 170 25.34 -8.04 -19.99
CA TYR A 170 25.46 -8.47 -21.40
C TYR A 170 26.15 -7.43 -22.27
N GLU A 171 25.86 -6.14 -22.10
CA GLU A 171 26.51 -5.06 -22.85
C GLU A 171 28.00 -4.91 -22.51
N ALA A 172 28.38 -5.22 -21.26
CA ALA A 172 29.77 -5.20 -20.81
C ALA A 172 30.61 -6.32 -21.43
N ASP A 173 30.04 -7.52 -21.61
CA ASP A 173 30.70 -8.65 -22.28
C ASP A 173 29.66 -9.52 -23.01
N ARG A 174 29.48 -9.25 -24.31
CA ARG A 174 28.53 -9.96 -25.18
C ARG A 174 28.96 -11.39 -25.53
N THR A 175 30.18 -11.78 -25.22
CA THR A 175 30.68 -13.13 -25.44
C THR A 175 30.53 -14.03 -24.23
N ASN A 176 30.20 -13.47 -23.09
CA ASN A 176 29.99 -14.21 -21.84
C ASN A 176 28.62 -14.92 -21.87
N LYS A 177 28.67 -16.25 -21.97
CA LYS A 177 27.48 -17.11 -22.05
C LYS A 177 26.54 -16.94 -20.84
N GLU A 178 27.13 -16.83 -19.65
CA GLU A 178 26.36 -16.67 -18.41
C GLU A 178 25.55 -15.36 -18.41
N PHE A 179 26.13 -14.26 -18.91
CA PHE A 179 25.44 -12.97 -19.03
C PHE A 179 24.33 -13.00 -20.08
N ILE A 180 24.50 -13.72 -21.17
CA ILE A 180 23.49 -13.92 -22.20
C ILE A 180 22.31 -14.73 -21.60
N GLU A 181 22.62 -15.84 -20.91
CA GLU A 181 21.60 -16.69 -20.27
C GLU A 181 20.82 -15.93 -19.18
N GLU A 182 21.50 -15.14 -18.34
CA GLU A 182 20.86 -14.29 -17.34
C GLU A 182 19.91 -13.27 -17.99
N TYR A 183 20.34 -12.65 -19.11
CA TYR A 183 19.51 -11.68 -19.81
C TYR A 183 18.29 -12.33 -20.47
N ILE A 184 18.44 -13.50 -21.10
CA ILE A 184 17.32 -14.28 -21.62
C ILE A 184 16.32 -14.60 -20.50
N SER A 185 16.81 -15.15 -19.38
CA SER A 185 15.97 -15.52 -18.24
C SER A 185 15.18 -14.33 -17.66
N ALA A 186 15.84 -13.18 -17.51
CA ALA A 186 15.19 -11.96 -17.04
C ALA A 186 14.10 -11.46 -18.00
N LEU A 187 14.36 -11.51 -19.32
CA LEU A 187 13.38 -11.14 -20.34
C LEU A 187 12.21 -12.13 -20.37
N GLU A 188 12.45 -13.44 -20.28
CA GLU A 188 11.43 -14.47 -20.24
C GLU A 188 10.50 -14.29 -19.02
N GLU A 189 11.06 -13.94 -17.86
CA GLU A 189 10.25 -13.65 -16.67
C GLU A 189 9.41 -12.39 -16.86
N TYR A 190 9.97 -11.33 -17.44
CA TYR A 190 9.26 -10.08 -17.69
C TYR A 190 8.07 -10.26 -18.65
N VAL A 191 8.25 -10.97 -19.76
CA VAL A 191 7.21 -11.16 -20.77
C VAL A 191 6.03 -12.03 -20.31
N LYS A 192 6.15 -12.77 -19.18
CA LYS A 192 5.02 -13.45 -18.54
C LYS A 192 3.98 -12.47 -18.01
N TYR A 193 4.41 -11.27 -17.62
CA TYR A 193 3.55 -10.22 -17.07
C TYR A 193 3.17 -9.16 -18.10
N TYR A 194 4.10 -8.84 -19.01
CA TYR A 194 3.94 -7.76 -19.99
C TYR A 194 4.29 -8.30 -21.37
N ASP A 195 3.25 -8.51 -22.18
CA ASP A 195 3.38 -9.07 -23.55
C ASP A 195 3.90 -8.01 -24.52
N GLU A 196 5.21 -7.72 -24.46
CA GLU A 196 5.88 -6.78 -25.36
C GLU A 196 6.63 -7.50 -26.47
N ALA A 197 6.23 -7.28 -27.73
CA ALA A 197 6.79 -7.95 -28.91
C ALA A 197 8.31 -7.73 -29.03
N ALA A 198 8.80 -6.53 -28.71
CA ALA A 198 10.23 -6.20 -28.79
C ALA A 198 11.10 -7.08 -27.88
N TYR A 199 10.63 -7.39 -26.67
CA TYR A 199 11.36 -8.27 -25.76
C TYR A 199 11.31 -9.74 -26.19
N LYS A 200 10.20 -10.19 -26.77
CA LYS A 200 10.12 -11.54 -27.36
C LYS A 200 11.08 -11.71 -28.53
N GLU A 201 11.22 -10.67 -29.36
CA GLU A 201 12.19 -10.68 -30.46
C GLU A 201 13.62 -10.68 -29.95
N LYS A 202 13.92 -9.87 -28.91
CA LYS A 202 15.23 -9.85 -28.28
C LYS A 202 15.64 -11.19 -27.66
N ILE A 203 14.70 -11.92 -27.05
CA ILE A 203 14.94 -13.29 -26.55
C ILE A 203 15.41 -14.20 -27.70
N LYS A 204 14.74 -14.15 -28.87
CA LYS A 204 15.12 -14.98 -30.02
C LYS A 204 16.53 -14.64 -30.55
N GLU A 205 16.86 -13.35 -30.64
CA GLU A 205 18.22 -12.90 -31.03
C GLU A 205 19.28 -13.46 -30.08
N LEU A 206 19.10 -13.27 -28.77
CA LEU A 206 20.04 -13.73 -27.76
C LEU A 206 20.19 -15.26 -27.75
N GLN A 207 19.13 -16.01 -28.01
CA GLN A 207 19.17 -17.46 -28.15
C GLN A 207 19.95 -17.90 -29.39
N LEU A 208 19.93 -17.13 -30.47
CA LEU A 208 20.77 -17.38 -31.66
C LEU A 208 22.22 -17.04 -31.39
N GLU A 209 22.54 -15.91 -30.76
CA GLU A 209 23.90 -15.54 -30.33
C GLU A 209 24.51 -16.63 -29.45
N LEU A 210 23.77 -17.11 -28.43
CA LEU A 210 24.21 -18.15 -27.52
C LEU A 210 24.57 -19.48 -28.26
N LYS A 211 23.83 -19.82 -29.32
CA LYS A 211 24.10 -20.99 -30.16
C LYS A 211 25.38 -20.85 -30.98
N GLN A 212 25.72 -19.63 -31.40
CA GLN A 212 26.93 -19.36 -32.19
C GLN A 212 28.20 -19.39 -31.33
N LEU A 213 28.10 -19.18 -30.04
CA LEU A 213 29.21 -19.23 -29.08
C LEU A 213 29.55 -20.67 -28.62
N LYS A 214 28.81 -21.66 -29.08
CA LYS A 214 29.10 -23.09 -28.84
C LYS A 214 30.12 -23.61 -29.81
#